data_ef2a33f154625a7661bfb8394e1b197e
#
_entry.id   ef2a33f154625a7661bfb8394e1b197e
#
_cell.length_a   1.000
_cell.length_b   1.000
_cell.length_c   1.000
_cell.angle_alpha   90.00
_cell.angle_beta   90.00
_cell.angle_gamma   90.00
#
_symmetry.space_group_name_H-M   'P 1'
#
loop_
_entity.id
_entity.type
_entity.pdbx_description
1 polymer ?
#
loop_
_entity_poly.entity_id
_entity_poly.type
_entity_poly.pdbx_seq_one_letter_code
_entity_poly.pdbx_strand_id
1 'polypeptide(L)'
;MREIYLDNAATTPMSPKVIDIITDEMKNDFGNASSTYELGRRARNVIDRARHQIAQDINAQDGEIIFTSGGSESNNTAILGTAYARKNIGKKIITTPIEHPSVLNPMKRLENEGYNIVYLNVDENGQISLEQLKKELTPDTILVSIMAVNNEVGTIMPLKEIGAMVKDSNAYFHVDNVQGMGTIKIDVKDMNIDFLSVSAHKINGPKFLGFLYENADIDIPNLILGGEQETKRRAGTENVPGIAGFGEAVREVSEIGRDALQKKYAHYQDIILK
;
A
#
# COMPACT_ATOMS: atom_id res chain seq x y z
N MET A 1 28.71 21.53 -10.53
CA MET A 1 28.78 20.47 -9.50
C MET A 1 27.77 19.39 -9.87
N ARG A 2 28.12 18.10 -9.70
CA ARG A 2 27.17 17.00 -9.89
C ARG A 2 26.26 16.96 -8.66
N GLU A 3 24.95 17.06 -8.85
CA GLU A 3 23.96 16.88 -7.78
C GLU A 3 23.87 15.40 -7.41
N ILE A 4 23.88 15.08 -6.12
CA ILE A 4 23.74 13.71 -5.62
C ILE A 4 22.54 13.70 -4.67
N TYR A 5 21.47 12.94 -5.04
CA TYR A 5 20.28 12.76 -4.26
C TYR A 5 20.32 11.42 -3.52
N LEU A 6 20.25 11.43 -2.19
CA LEU A 6 20.35 10.23 -1.34
C LEU A 6 19.09 9.97 -0.50
N ASP A 7 18.10 10.85 -0.53
CA ASP A 7 16.87 10.72 0.27
C ASP A 7 15.76 9.95 -0.48
N ASN A 8 16.04 8.73 -0.90
CA ASN A 8 15.08 7.88 -1.62
C ASN A 8 13.92 7.41 -0.72
N ALA A 9 14.04 7.51 0.60
CA ALA A 9 12.94 7.27 1.52
C ALA A 9 11.86 8.36 1.43
N ALA A 10 12.23 9.62 1.10
CA ALA A 10 11.26 10.69 0.86
C ALA A 10 10.54 10.53 -0.49
N THR A 11 11.27 10.28 -1.57
CA THR A 11 10.75 10.04 -2.93
C THR A 11 11.85 9.51 -3.84
N THR A 12 11.49 8.96 -4.98
CA THR A 12 12.43 8.56 -6.01
C THR A 12 12.17 9.30 -7.32
N PRO A 13 13.18 9.51 -8.20
CA PRO A 13 12.94 9.95 -9.57
C PRO A 13 12.21 8.84 -10.34
N MET A 14 11.34 9.21 -11.26
CA MET A 14 10.78 8.22 -12.20
C MET A 14 11.88 7.60 -13.05
N SER A 15 11.79 6.30 -13.31
CA SER A 15 12.74 5.65 -14.23
C SER A 15 12.54 6.15 -15.66
N PRO A 16 13.58 6.09 -16.52
CA PRO A 16 13.43 6.46 -17.93
C PRO A 16 12.32 5.70 -18.64
N LYS A 17 12.19 4.39 -18.41
CA LYS A 17 11.12 3.57 -19.00
C LYS A 17 9.74 3.97 -18.54
N VAL A 18 9.58 4.31 -17.26
CA VAL A 18 8.32 4.84 -16.72
C VAL A 18 7.94 6.15 -17.40
N ILE A 19 8.92 7.06 -17.60
CA ILE A 19 8.68 8.33 -18.31
C ILE A 19 8.26 8.08 -19.75
N ASP A 20 8.95 7.17 -20.45
CA ASP A 20 8.67 6.84 -21.84
C ASP A 20 7.25 6.28 -22.02
N ILE A 21 6.83 5.33 -21.16
CA ILE A 21 5.51 4.73 -21.19
C ILE A 21 4.42 5.78 -20.90
N ILE A 22 4.58 6.59 -19.85
CA ILE A 22 3.64 7.67 -19.53
C ILE A 22 3.50 8.63 -20.72
N THR A 23 4.61 8.99 -21.32
CA THR A 23 4.63 9.90 -22.47
C THR A 23 3.92 9.31 -23.68
N ASP A 24 4.11 8.02 -23.95
CA ASP A 24 3.45 7.32 -25.05
C ASP A 24 1.94 7.23 -24.84
N GLU A 25 1.50 6.81 -23.64
CA GLU A 25 0.08 6.76 -23.30
C GLU A 25 -0.61 8.13 -23.36
N MET A 26 0.05 9.20 -22.90
CA MET A 26 -0.47 10.57 -23.01
C MET A 26 -0.68 11.01 -24.45
N LYS A 27 0.13 10.55 -25.39
CA LYS A 27 0.03 10.89 -26.80
C LYS A 27 -0.98 10.04 -27.56
N ASN A 28 -1.04 8.75 -27.27
CA ASN A 28 -1.67 7.76 -28.15
C ASN A 28 -2.96 7.17 -27.56
N ASP A 29 -3.08 7.10 -26.20
CA ASP A 29 -4.18 6.41 -25.52
C ASP A 29 -4.90 7.29 -24.48
N PHE A 30 -5.24 8.52 -24.88
CA PHE A 30 -5.95 9.52 -24.04
C PHE A 30 -7.44 9.19 -23.80
N GLY A 31 -7.91 8.01 -24.18
CA GLY A 31 -9.31 7.61 -24.04
C GLY A 31 -9.76 7.46 -22.58
N ASN A 32 -11.05 7.73 -22.35
CA ASN A 32 -11.68 7.42 -21.06
C ASN A 32 -12.00 5.92 -21.00
N ALA A 33 -11.47 5.21 -20.02
CA ALA A 33 -11.63 3.76 -19.87
C ALA A 33 -13.08 3.30 -19.61
N SER A 34 -13.99 4.24 -19.29
CA SER A 34 -15.42 3.96 -19.16
C SER A 34 -16.18 4.04 -20.50
N SER A 35 -15.52 4.48 -21.58
CA SER A 35 -16.14 4.57 -22.89
C SER A 35 -16.17 3.23 -23.64
N THR A 36 -17.25 2.97 -24.39
CA THR A 36 -17.45 1.67 -25.08
C THR A 36 -16.79 1.58 -26.45
N TYR A 37 -16.32 2.70 -27.01
CA TYR A 37 -15.64 2.76 -28.30
C TYR A 37 -14.12 2.44 -28.17
N GLU A 38 -13.42 2.36 -29.30
CA GLU A 38 -12.04 1.85 -29.42
C GLU A 38 -11.05 2.50 -28.46
N LEU A 39 -11.02 3.84 -28.37
CA LEU A 39 -10.10 4.55 -27.46
C LEU A 39 -10.35 4.18 -25.99
N GLY A 40 -11.63 4.03 -25.60
CA GLY A 40 -11.95 3.59 -24.23
C GLY A 40 -11.51 2.16 -23.94
N ARG A 41 -11.71 1.23 -24.90
CA ARG A 41 -11.24 -0.15 -24.77
C ARG A 41 -9.72 -0.24 -24.66
N ARG A 42 -8.96 0.56 -25.43
CA ARG A 42 -7.50 0.63 -25.34
C ARG A 42 -7.06 1.11 -23.98
N ALA A 43 -7.63 2.22 -23.47
CA ALA A 43 -7.37 2.73 -22.14
C ALA A 43 -7.69 1.69 -21.03
N ARG A 44 -8.81 0.96 -21.16
CA ARG A 44 -9.16 -0.13 -20.23
C ARG A 44 -8.12 -1.25 -20.25
N ASN A 45 -7.67 -1.69 -21.42
CA ASN A 45 -6.65 -2.71 -21.55
C ASN A 45 -5.31 -2.31 -20.90
N VAL A 46 -4.96 -1.03 -20.94
CA VAL A 46 -3.76 -0.50 -20.25
C VAL A 46 -3.90 -0.65 -18.74
N ILE A 47 -5.03 -0.22 -18.19
CA ILE A 47 -5.33 -0.35 -16.76
C ILE A 47 -5.30 -1.81 -16.33
N ASP A 48 -5.97 -2.70 -17.07
CA ASP A 48 -6.11 -4.11 -16.71
C ASP A 48 -4.75 -4.83 -16.73
N ARG A 49 -3.88 -4.51 -17.68
CA ARG A 49 -2.49 -5.05 -17.72
C ARG A 49 -1.68 -4.62 -16.51
N ALA A 50 -1.71 -3.33 -16.17
CA ALA A 50 -0.99 -2.83 -15.00
C ALA A 50 -1.52 -3.44 -13.70
N ARG A 51 -2.85 -3.55 -13.58
CA ARG A 51 -3.52 -4.18 -12.44
C ARG A 51 -3.10 -5.64 -12.28
N HIS A 52 -3.13 -6.42 -13.36
CA HIS A 52 -2.71 -7.82 -13.37
C HIS A 52 -1.27 -7.99 -12.91
N GLN A 53 -0.37 -7.15 -13.41
CA GLN A 53 1.04 -7.19 -13.05
C GLN A 53 1.28 -6.88 -11.56
N ILE A 54 0.58 -5.88 -11.02
CA ILE A 54 0.63 -5.54 -9.59
C ILE A 54 0.07 -6.68 -8.74
N ALA A 55 -1.07 -7.26 -9.14
CA ALA A 55 -1.70 -8.36 -8.43
C ALA A 55 -0.78 -9.59 -8.36
N GLN A 56 -0.13 -9.95 -9.46
CA GLN A 56 0.83 -11.05 -9.51
C GLN A 56 2.02 -10.82 -8.55
N ASP A 57 2.53 -9.60 -8.43
CA ASP A 57 3.71 -9.29 -7.61
C ASP A 57 3.48 -9.55 -6.12
N ILE A 58 2.24 -9.40 -5.65
CA ILE A 58 1.85 -9.60 -4.24
C ILE A 58 1.00 -10.85 -3.98
N ASN A 59 0.82 -11.73 -4.98
CA ASN A 59 -0.04 -12.92 -4.93
C ASN A 59 -1.52 -12.62 -4.66
N ALA A 60 -2.04 -11.54 -5.27
CA ALA A 60 -3.45 -11.11 -5.23
C ALA A 60 -4.20 -11.49 -6.51
N GLN A 61 -5.53 -11.31 -6.52
CA GLN A 61 -6.36 -11.31 -7.71
C GLN A 61 -6.49 -9.88 -8.27
N ASP A 62 -6.72 -9.75 -9.58
CA ASP A 62 -6.85 -8.44 -10.24
C ASP A 62 -7.96 -7.58 -9.60
N GLY A 63 -9.09 -8.19 -9.27
CA GLY A 63 -10.23 -7.50 -8.64
C GLY A 63 -9.99 -7.00 -7.22
N GLU A 64 -8.89 -7.40 -6.59
CA GLU A 64 -8.49 -6.98 -5.24
C GLU A 64 -7.59 -5.74 -5.25
N ILE A 65 -7.17 -5.25 -6.43
CA ILE A 65 -6.34 -4.05 -6.58
C ILE A 65 -7.22 -2.86 -6.95
N ILE A 66 -7.14 -1.78 -6.17
CA ILE A 66 -7.87 -0.53 -6.37
C ILE A 66 -6.86 0.59 -6.53
N PHE A 67 -6.81 1.26 -7.68
CA PHE A 67 -5.92 2.40 -7.88
C PHE A 67 -6.38 3.62 -7.08
N THR A 68 -5.44 4.27 -6.41
CA THR A 68 -5.65 5.43 -5.53
C THR A 68 -4.68 6.56 -5.91
N SER A 69 -4.83 7.72 -5.28
CA SER A 69 -3.87 8.82 -5.46
C SER A 69 -2.55 8.63 -4.69
N GLY A 70 -2.37 7.53 -3.97
CA GLY A 70 -1.16 7.22 -3.21
C GLY A 70 -1.44 6.56 -1.86
N GLY A 71 -0.38 6.28 -1.11
CA GLY A 71 -0.46 5.61 0.19
C GLY A 71 -1.39 6.29 1.19
N SER A 72 -1.46 7.62 1.18
CA SER A 72 -2.35 8.36 2.11
C SER A 72 -3.83 8.07 1.85
N GLU A 73 -4.28 8.05 0.59
CA GLU A 73 -5.65 7.67 0.25
C GLU A 73 -5.91 6.20 0.63
N SER A 74 -4.98 5.31 0.29
CA SER A 74 -5.08 3.87 0.60
C SER A 74 -5.19 3.63 2.11
N ASN A 75 -4.31 4.23 2.92
CA ASN A 75 -4.34 4.12 4.39
C ASN A 75 -5.65 4.64 4.98
N ASN A 76 -6.11 5.82 4.53
CA ASN A 76 -7.36 6.39 5.01
C ASN A 76 -8.56 5.51 4.64
N THR A 77 -8.59 4.96 3.41
CA THR A 77 -9.66 4.06 2.96
C THR A 77 -9.73 2.83 3.82
N ALA A 78 -8.61 2.13 4.03
CA ALA A 78 -8.55 0.92 4.84
C ALA A 78 -8.94 1.19 6.30
N ILE A 79 -8.37 2.22 6.93
CA ILE A 79 -8.55 2.51 8.36
C ILE A 79 -9.95 3.04 8.65
N LEU A 80 -10.38 4.11 7.97
CA LEU A 80 -11.68 4.72 8.22
C LEU A 80 -12.81 3.82 7.72
N GLY A 81 -12.62 3.19 6.56
CA GLY A 81 -13.59 2.24 6.00
C GLY A 81 -13.85 1.07 6.96
N THR A 82 -12.79 0.45 7.48
CA THR A 82 -12.92 -0.63 8.48
C THR A 82 -13.61 -0.15 9.74
N ALA A 83 -13.19 1.00 10.29
CA ALA A 83 -13.78 1.53 11.51
C ALA A 83 -15.30 1.72 11.37
N TYR A 84 -15.75 2.30 10.26
CA TYR A 84 -17.18 2.56 10.05
C TYR A 84 -17.96 1.31 9.68
N ALA A 85 -17.40 0.37 8.90
CA ALA A 85 -18.05 -0.89 8.57
C ALA A 85 -18.25 -1.79 9.80
N ARG A 86 -17.28 -1.81 10.71
CA ARG A 86 -17.22 -2.77 11.82
C ARG A 86 -17.59 -2.19 13.18
N LYS A 87 -18.13 -0.98 13.26
CA LYS A 87 -18.50 -0.29 14.50
C LYS A 87 -19.45 -1.07 15.42
N ASN A 88 -20.22 -2.01 14.85
CA ASN A 88 -21.16 -2.87 15.59
C ASN A 88 -20.47 -4.13 16.15
N ILE A 89 -19.25 -4.46 15.71
CA ILE A 89 -18.44 -5.59 16.20
C ILE A 89 -17.59 -5.12 17.37
N GLY A 90 -16.96 -3.96 17.21
CA GLY A 90 -16.10 -3.37 18.24
C GLY A 90 -15.59 -1.99 17.84
N LYS A 91 -14.80 -1.41 18.72
CA LYS A 91 -14.18 -0.09 18.51
C LYS A 91 -12.70 -0.06 18.85
N LYS A 92 -12.06 -1.22 19.04
CA LYS A 92 -10.65 -1.30 19.34
C LYS A 92 -9.83 -1.46 18.05
N ILE A 93 -8.80 -0.63 17.91
CA ILE A 93 -7.85 -0.67 16.80
C ILE A 93 -6.44 -0.70 17.39
N ILE A 94 -5.59 -1.55 16.85
CA ILE A 94 -4.19 -1.71 17.28
C ILE A 94 -3.29 -1.15 16.18
N THR A 95 -2.30 -0.36 16.57
CA THR A 95 -1.29 0.23 15.67
C THR A 95 0.03 0.45 16.41
N THR A 96 0.99 1.16 15.79
CA THR A 96 2.26 1.52 16.42
C THR A 96 2.45 3.04 16.48
N PRO A 97 3.27 3.58 17.41
CA PRO A 97 3.54 5.01 17.47
C PRO A 97 4.49 5.50 16.37
N ILE A 98 5.10 4.58 15.62
CA ILE A 98 6.10 4.88 14.59
C ILE A 98 5.54 4.81 13.16
N GLU A 99 4.21 4.75 13.02
CA GLU A 99 3.52 4.78 11.74
C GLU A 99 3.66 6.15 11.04
N HIS A 100 3.50 6.13 9.71
CA HIS A 100 3.44 7.35 8.92
C HIS A 100 2.23 8.25 9.34
N PRO A 101 2.31 9.59 9.23
CA PRO A 101 1.19 10.48 9.55
C PRO A 101 -0.14 10.14 8.86
N SER A 102 -0.12 9.51 7.68
CA SER A 102 -1.33 9.04 6.97
C SER A 102 -2.05 7.87 7.67
N VAL A 103 -1.40 7.23 8.63
CA VAL A 103 -1.98 6.24 9.56
C VAL A 103 -2.31 6.90 10.89
N LEU A 104 -1.36 7.64 11.49
CA LEU A 104 -1.54 8.23 12.82
C LEU A 104 -2.66 9.29 12.88
N ASN A 105 -2.83 10.10 11.82
CA ASN A 105 -3.87 11.13 11.82
C ASN A 105 -5.30 10.55 11.73
N PRO A 106 -5.59 9.54 10.86
CA PRO A 106 -6.85 8.79 10.96
C PRO A 106 -7.09 8.15 12.33
N MET A 107 -6.05 7.59 12.98
CA MET A 107 -6.19 7.04 14.34
C MET A 107 -6.62 8.12 15.34
N LYS A 108 -5.97 9.30 15.35
CA LYS A 108 -6.38 10.44 16.19
C LYS A 108 -7.80 10.90 15.93
N ARG A 109 -8.23 10.90 14.67
CA ARG A 109 -9.62 11.21 14.32
C ARG A 109 -10.57 10.20 14.96
N LEU A 110 -10.28 8.91 14.84
CA LEU A 110 -11.09 7.84 15.41
C LEU A 110 -11.11 7.87 16.94
N GLU A 111 -10.00 8.24 17.61
CA GLU A 111 -9.98 8.49 19.06
C GLU A 111 -11.03 9.55 19.46
N ASN A 112 -11.08 10.67 18.71
CA ASN A 112 -12.08 11.72 18.93
C ASN A 112 -13.52 11.27 18.65
N GLU A 113 -13.70 10.24 17.83
CA GLU A 113 -14.99 9.59 17.53
C GLU A 113 -15.32 8.46 18.54
N GLY A 114 -14.50 8.25 19.57
CA GLY A 114 -14.72 7.30 20.66
C GLY A 114 -14.28 5.87 20.36
N TYR A 115 -13.32 5.68 19.44
CA TYR A 115 -12.62 4.42 19.27
C TYR A 115 -11.48 4.29 20.27
N ASN A 116 -11.16 3.06 20.67
CA ASN A 116 -10.03 2.74 21.54
C ASN A 116 -8.82 2.39 20.67
N ILE A 117 -7.87 3.31 20.53
CA ILE A 117 -6.65 3.09 19.77
C ILE A 117 -5.53 2.62 20.72
N VAL A 118 -5.01 1.44 20.48
CA VAL A 118 -3.90 0.85 21.24
C VAL A 118 -2.62 0.97 20.42
N TYR A 119 -1.66 1.70 20.95
CA TYR A 119 -0.32 1.82 20.38
C TYR A 119 0.60 0.77 21.01
N LEU A 120 1.05 -0.19 20.21
CA LEU A 120 2.02 -1.19 20.65
C LEU A 120 3.37 -0.52 20.96
N ASN A 121 4.00 -0.93 22.03
CA ASN A 121 5.37 -0.51 22.31
C ASN A 121 6.32 -1.08 21.25
N VAL A 122 7.32 -0.29 20.91
CA VAL A 122 8.45 -0.71 20.07
C VAL A 122 9.73 -0.68 20.90
N ASP A 123 10.66 -1.56 20.58
CA ASP A 123 11.98 -1.56 21.17
C ASP A 123 12.91 -0.50 20.56
N GLU A 124 14.16 -0.45 20.97
CA GLU A 124 15.17 0.48 20.46
C GLU A 124 15.46 0.35 18.96
N ASN A 125 15.13 -0.79 18.37
CA ASN A 125 15.25 -1.07 16.94
C ASN A 125 13.94 -0.81 16.17
N GLY A 126 12.89 -0.36 16.86
CA GLY A 126 11.58 -0.13 16.28
C GLY A 126 10.74 -1.41 16.08
N GLN A 127 11.12 -2.56 16.67
CA GLN A 127 10.35 -3.81 16.59
C GLN A 127 9.23 -3.82 17.61
N ILE A 128 8.05 -4.34 17.20
CA ILE A 128 6.92 -4.53 18.12
C ILE A 128 7.09 -5.76 18.99
N SER A 129 6.41 -5.77 20.15
CA SER A 129 6.26 -6.98 20.97
C SER A 129 5.07 -7.82 20.47
N LEU A 130 5.35 -9.02 19.92
CA LEU A 130 4.31 -9.97 19.53
C LEU A 130 3.50 -10.47 20.74
N GLU A 131 4.11 -10.53 21.93
CA GLU A 131 3.39 -10.87 23.16
C GLU A 131 2.37 -9.79 23.54
N GLN A 132 2.74 -8.52 23.40
CA GLN A 132 1.80 -7.41 23.61
C GLN A 132 0.69 -7.46 22.59
N LEU A 133 0.99 -7.65 21.29
CA LEU A 133 -0.03 -7.82 20.26
C LEU A 133 -1.03 -8.92 20.61
N LYS A 134 -0.52 -10.09 21.01
CA LYS A 134 -1.37 -11.22 21.41
C LYS A 134 -2.29 -10.88 22.58
N LYS A 135 -1.79 -10.15 23.57
CA LYS A 135 -2.57 -9.70 24.73
C LYS A 135 -3.65 -8.68 24.36
N GLU A 136 -3.33 -7.79 23.41
CA GLU A 136 -4.23 -6.73 22.99
C GLU A 136 -5.29 -7.19 21.98
N LEU A 137 -5.11 -8.33 21.30
CA LEU A 137 -6.10 -8.93 20.42
C LEU A 137 -7.27 -9.48 21.26
N THR A 138 -8.34 -8.69 21.35
CA THR A 138 -9.56 -9.00 22.10
C THR A 138 -10.77 -9.08 21.14
N PRO A 139 -11.91 -9.68 21.50
CA PRO A 139 -13.06 -9.86 20.61
C PRO A 139 -13.63 -8.57 20.00
N ASP A 140 -13.39 -7.41 20.63
CA ASP A 140 -13.80 -6.08 20.17
C ASP A 140 -12.75 -5.39 19.30
N THR A 141 -11.59 -6.05 19.04
CA THR A 141 -10.58 -5.56 18.09
C THR A 141 -11.08 -5.74 16.67
N ILE A 142 -11.11 -4.66 15.89
CA ILE A 142 -11.64 -4.64 14.53
C ILE A 142 -10.58 -4.44 13.45
N LEU A 143 -9.41 -3.90 13.83
CA LEU A 143 -8.30 -3.61 12.91
C LEU A 143 -6.96 -3.69 13.65
N VAL A 144 -5.99 -4.30 13.01
CA VAL A 144 -4.56 -4.18 13.31
C VAL A 144 -3.90 -3.49 12.11
N SER A 145 -3.28 -2.34 12.31
CA SER A 145 -2.64 -1.54 11.24
C SER A 145 -1.17 -1.32 11.58
N ILE A 146 -0.28 -1.95 10.83
CA ILE A 146 1.17 -1.95 11.11
C ILE A 146 1.91 -1.80 9.78
N MET A 147 2.89 -0.87 9.73
CA MET A 147 3.73 -0.68 8.56
C MET A 147 4.64 -1.89 8.31
N ALA A 148 4.93 -2.17 7.03
CA ALA A 148 5.84 -3.26 6.65
C ALA A 148 7.29 -2.93 6.94
N VAL A 149 7.70 -1.72 6.59
CA VAL A 149 9.05 -1.18 6.76
C VAL A 149 8.96 0.24 7.27
N ASN A 150 9.68 0.56 8.33
CA ASN A 150 9.69 1.92 8.86
C ASN A 150 10.48 2.86 7.94
N ASN A 151 9.93 4.02 7.64
CA ASN A 151 10.49 5.00 6.71
C ASN A 151 11.71 5.77 7.24
N GLU A 152 11.93 5.79 8.56
CA GLU A 152 13.02 6.53 9.20
C GLU A 152 14.22 5.61 9.50
N VAL A 153 13.96 4.47 10.14
CA VAL A 153 15.03 3.57 10.62
C VAL A 153 15.16 2.28 9.82
N GLY A 154 14.23 2.00 8.89
CA GLY A 154 14.30 0.84 8.01
C GLY A 154 13.95 -0.52 8.65
N THR A 155 13.41 -0.53 9.87
CA THR A 155 12.99 -1.74 10.55
C THR A 155 11.91 -2.47 9.77
N ILE A 156 12.10 -3.77 9.53
CA ILE A 156 11.14 -4.66 8.85
C ILE A 156 10.31 -5.39 9.90
N MET A 157 8.99 -5.28 9.82
CA MET A 157 8.08 -5.93 10.75
C MET A 157 7.86 -7.41 10.40
N PRO A 158 7.64 -8.28 11.40
CA PRO A 158 7.39 -9.71 11.21
C PRO A 158 5.94 -9.96 10.76
N LEU A 159 5.61 -9.55 9.50
CA LEU A 159 4.24 -9.51 8.99
C LEU A 159 3.56 -10.88 8.99
N LYS A 160 4.30 -11.95 8.72
CA LYS A 160 3.74 -13.30 8.67
C LYS A 160 3.28 -13.76 10.05
N GLU A 161 4.08 -13.49 11.07
CA GLU A 161 3.75 -13.79 12.47
C GLU A 161 2.56 -12.95 12.95
N ILE A 162 2.55 -11.66 12.60
CA ILE A 162 1.44 -10.76 12.91
C ILE A 162 0.15 -11.26 12.25
N GLY A 163 0.20 -11.53 10.94
CA GLY A 163 -0.97 -12.00 10.18
C GLY A 163 -1.49 -13.35 10.67
N ALA A 164 -0.60 -14.27 11.11
CA ALA A 164 -1.02 -15.53 11.71
C ALA A 164 -1.79 -15.32 13.03
N MET A 165 -1.41 -14.33 13.84
CA MET A 165 -2.13 -13.99 15.08
C MET A 165 -3.46 -13.30 14.79
N VAL A 166 -3.49 -12.38 13.82
CA VAL A 166 -4.70 -11.60 13.49
C VAL A 166 -5.75 -12.47 12.83
N LYS A 167 -5.35 -13.44 12.00
CA LYS A 167 -6.25 -14.38 11.31
C LYS A 167 -7.23 -15.09 12.25
N ASP A 168 -6.79 -15.45 13.45
CA ASP A 168 -7.60 -16.16 14.44
C ASP A 168 -8.49 -15.23 15.29
N SER A 169 -8.51 -13.93 14.96
CA SER A 169 -9.29 -12.89 15.63
C SER A 169 -10.44 -12.35 14.77
N ASN A 170 -11.20 -11.40 15.31
CA ASN A 170 -12.19 -10.66 14.54
C ASN A 170 -11.60 -9.46 13.77
N ALA A 171 -10.31 -9.14 13.96
CA ALA A 171 -9.71 -7.96 13.36
C ALA A 171 -9.33 -8.19 11.90
N TYR A 172 -9.39 -7.15 11.08
CA TYR A 172 -8.69 -7.12 9.79
C TYR A 172 -7.23 -6.73 9.98
N PHE A 173 -6.36 -7.19 9.08
CA PHE A 173 -4.94 -6.84 9.06
C PHE A 173 -4.64 -5.89 7.89
N HIS A 174 -4.33 -4.63 8.23
CA HIS A 174 -3.86 -3.61 7.31
C HIS A 174 -2.36 -3.43 7.42
N VAL A 175 -1.69 -3.39 6.27
CA VAL A 175 -0.25 -3.15 6.17
C VAL A 175 0.03 -1.91 5.32
N ASP A 176 0.66 -0.89 5.91
CA ASP A 176 1.29 0.18 5.13
C ASP A 176 2.60 -0.34 4.53
N ASN A 177 2.58 -0.69 3.24
CA ASN A 177 3.72 -1.21 2.51
C ASN A 177 4.37 -0.17 1.58
N VAL A 178 4.18 1.11 1.86
CA VAL A 178 4.73 2.20 1.02
C VAL A 178 6.25 2.11 0.92
N GLN A 179 6.94 1.79 2.01
CA GLN A 179 8.40 1.61 2.01
C GLN A 179 8.86 0.19 1.69
N GLY A 180 7.98 -0.80 1.86
CA GLY A 180 8.34 -2.20 1.63
C GLY A 180 8.19 -2.66 0.19
N MET A 181 7.33 -1.98 -0.61
CA MET A 181 7.10 -2.36 -2.01
C MET A 181 8.41 -2.39 -2.77
N GLY A 182 8.68 -3.53 -3.42
CA GLY A 182 9.90 -3.74 -4.19
C GLY A 182 11.14 -4.10 -3.38
N THR A 183 11.17 -3.88 -2.07
CA THR A 183 12.35 -4.17 -1.22
C THR A 183 12.18 -5.45 -0.42
N ILE A 184 10.97 -5.75 0.05
CA ILE A 184 10.66 -7.01 0.72
C ILE A 184 9.63 -7.81 -0.09
N LYS A 185 9.65 -9.13 0.06
CA LYS A 185 8.65 -9.98 -0.57
C LYS A 185 7.35 -9.89 0.24
N ILE A 186 6.28 -9.52 -0.42
CA ILE A 186 4.92 -9.60 0.12
C ILE A 186 4.17 -10.73 -0.59
N ASP A 187 3.47 -11.55 0.18
CA ASP A 187 2.47 -12.49 -0.28
C ASP A 187 1.26 -12.29 0.62
N VAL A 188 0.25 -11.60 0.09
CA VAL A 188 -0.92 -11.17 0.89
C VAL A 188 -1.70 -12.36 1.45
N LYS A 189 -1.68 -13.49 0.75
CA LYS A 189 -2.38 -14.72 1.19
C LYS A 189 -1.60 -15.48 2.25
N ASP A 190 -0.29 -15.70 2.04
CA ASP A 190 0.58 -16.39 3.01
C ASP A 190 0.73 -15.58 4.31
N MET A 191 0.70 -14.26 4.22
CA MET A 191 0.79 -13.34 5.37
C MET A 191 -0.57 -12.97 5.96
N ASN A 192 -1.70 -13.49 5.45
CA ASN A 192 -3.06 -13.18 5.89
C ASN A 192 -3.33 -11.67 5.98
N ILE A 193 -2.91 -10.92 4.97
CA ILE A 193 -3.12 -9.47 4.88
C ILE A 193 -4.48 -9.23 4.25
N ASP A 194 -5.29 -8.37 4.86
CA ASP A 194 -6.62 -7.97 4.39
C ASP A 194 -6.57 -6.68 3.57
N PHE A 195 -5.68 -5.75 3.94
CA PHE A 195 -5.43 -4.51 3.22
C PHE A 195 -3.94 -4.24 3.09
N LEU A 196 -3.51 -3.80 1.90
CA LEU A 196 -2.12 -3.37 1.67
C LEU A 196 -2.09 -2.02 0.96
N SER A 197 -1.44 -1.03 1.54
CA SER A 197 -1.30 0.30 0.97
C SER A 197 0.05 0.51 0.33
N VAL A 198 0.08 1.01 -0.91
CA VAL A 198 1.31 1.25 -1.68
C VAL A 198 1.28 2.60 -2.37
N SER A 199 2.47 3.19 -2.61
CA SER A 199 2.65 4.42 -3.37
C SER A 199 3.72 4.26 -4.45
N ALA A 200 3.41 4.62 -5.69
CA ALA A 200 4.28 4.41 -6.84
C ALA A 200 5.61 5.17 -6.76
N HIS A 201 5.61 6.38 -6.20
CA HIS A 201 6.79 7.25 -6.17
C HIS A 201 7.94 6.74 -5.29
N LYS A 202 7.74 5.70 -4.52
CA LYS A 202 8.79 5.05 -3.71
C LYS A 202 9.59 3.99 -4.49
N ILE A 203 9.08 3.58 -5.66
CA ILE A 203 9.67 2.56 -6.52
C ILE A 203 9.93 3.07 -7.95
N ASN A 204 10.35 4.31 -8.09
CA ASN A 204 10.62 4.97 -9.37
C ASN A 204 9.40 5.12 -10.30
N GLY A 205 8.19 5.03 -9.73
CA GLY A 205 6.92 5.27 -10.40
C GLY A 205 6.45 6.73 -10.29
N PRO A 206 5.27 7.05 -10.86
CA PRO A 206 4.73 8.41 -10.85
C PRO A 206 4.27 8.85 -9.46
N LYS A 207 4.37 10.16 -9.19
CA LYS A 207 3.75 10.78 -8.02
C LYS A 207 2.23 10.84 -8.18
N PHE A 208 1.52 10.99 -7.04
CA PHE A 208 0.07 11.07 -7.02
C PHE A 208 -0.61 9.84 -7.62
N LEU A 209 -0.01 8.67 -7.36
CA LEU A 209 -0.55 7.36 -7.70
C LEU A 209 -0.12 6.31 -6.68
N GLY A 210 -1.03 5.42 -6.35
CA GLY A 210 -0.83 4.26 -5.49
C GLY A 210 -1.88 3.20 -5.77
N PHE A 211 -1.91 2.17 -4.95
CA PHE A 211 -3.02 1.24 -4.90
C PHE A 211 -3.32 0.83 -3.46
N LEU A 212 -4.56 0.44 -3.25
CA LEU A 212 -5.01 -0.36 -2.12
C LEU A 212 -5.28 -1.77 -2.62
N TYR A 213 -4.63 -2.77 -2.04
CA TYR A 213 -5.12 -4.14 -2.07
C TYR A 213 -6.21 -4.27 -1.00
N GLU A 214 -7.33 -4.82 -1.37
CA GLU A 214 -8.45 -5.12 -0.49
C GLU A 214 -8.91 -6.54 -0.78
N ASN A 215 -8.83 -7.42 0.22
CA ASN A 215 -9.26 -8.82 0.10
C ASN A 215 -10.71 -8.89 -0.39
N ALA A 216 -10.98 -9.77 -1.36
CA ALA A 216 -12.27 -9.89 -2.05
C ALA A 216 -13.47 -10.16 -1.12
N ASP A 217 -13.23 -10.76 0.04
CA ASP A 217 -14.28 -11.08 1.03
C ASP A 217 -14.65 -9.89 1.93
N ILE A 218 -14.01 -8.73 1.72
CA ILE A 218 -14.21 -7.52 2.52
C ILE A 218 -15.08 -6.52 1.77
N ASP A 219 -15.99 -5.90 2.50
CA ASP A 219 -16.81 -4.80 2.04
C ASP A 219 -16.76 -3.64 3.04
N ILE A 220 -16.13 -2.53 2.64
CA ILE A 220 -16.02 -1.31 3.42
C ILE A 220 -16.59 -0.12 2.65
N PRO A 221 -17.10 0.92 3.34
CA PRO A 221 -17.58 2.13 2.69
C PRO A 221 -16.48 2.81 1.87
N ASN A 222 -16.83 3.20 0.65
CA ASN A 222 -15.93 3.97 -0.21
C ASN A 222 -15.56 5.32 0.41
N LEU A 223 -14.29 5.69 0.34
CA LEU A 223 -13.84 7.00 0.78
C LEU A 223 -14.21 8.09 -0.25
N ILE A 224 -14.08 7.79 -1.54
CA ILE A 224 -14.38 8.71 -2.65
C ILE A 224 -15.63 8.22 -3.37
N LEU A 225 -16.71 9.00 -3.28
CA LEU A 225 -18.01 8.71 -3.86
C LEU A 225 -18.17 9.38 -5.22
N GLY A 226 -18.84 8.71 -6.19
CA GLY A 226 -19.08 9.26 -7.51
C GLY A 226 -19.48 8.20 -8.54
N GLY A 227 -18.77 8.13 -9.67
CA GLY A 227 -19.00 7.16 -10.73
C GLY A 227 -18.55 5.73 -10.36
N GLU A 228 -18.73 4.83 -11.32
CA GLU A 228 -18.51 3.37 -11.11
C GLU A 228 -17.07 2.89 -11.44
N GLN A 229 -16.09 3.82 -11.47
CA GLN A 229 -14.69 3.49 -11.71
C GLN A 229 -14.16 2.54 -10.61
N GLU A 230 -13.03 1.89 -10.87
CA GLU A 230 -12.42 0.91 -9.96
C GLU A 230 -13.46 -0.08 -9.40
N THR A 231 -14.30 -0.62 -10.26
CA THR A 231 -15.38 -1.58 -9.91
C THR A 231 -16.31 -1.09 -8.80
N LYS A 232 -16.65 0.22 -8.82
CA LYS A 232 -17.48 0.92 -7.82
C LYS A 232 -16.82 1.12 -6.45
N ARG A 233 -15.55 0.85 -6.33
CA ARG A 233 -14.80 0.97 -5.05
C ARG A 233 -14.18 2.35 -4.88
N ARG A 234 -13.83 3.02 -5.99
CA ARG A 234 -13.20 4.34 -5.95
C ARG A 234 -13.61 5.13 -7.19
N ALA A 235 -14.35 6.21 -6.99
CA ALA A 235 -14.83 7.05 -8.07
C ALA A 235 -13.78 8.02 -8.62
N GLY A 236 -13.98 8.48 -9.84
CA GLY A 236 -13.12 9.44 -10.54
C GLY A 236 -12.43 8.82 -11.75
N THR A 237 -12.29 9.61 -12.81
CA THR A 237 -11.64 9.17 -14.05
C THR A 237 -10.23 8.64 -13.77
N GLU A 238 -9.96 7.45 -14.27
CA GLU A 238 -8.69 6.75 -14.04
C GLU A 238 -7.51 7.48 -14.72
N ASN A 239 -6.41 7.60 -14.03
CA ASN A 239 -5.15 8.16 -14.55
C ASN A 239 -4.42 7.09 -15.39
N VAL A 240 -4.92 6.82 -16.60
CA VAL A 240 -4.41 5.75 -17.48
C VAL A 240 -2.89 5.83 -17.68
N PRO A 241 -2.30 6.98 -18.06
CA PRO A 241 -0.85 7.08 -18.24
C PRO A 241 -0.06 6.80 -16.94
N GLY A 242 -0.56 7.34 -15.82
CA GLY A 242 0.07 7.08 -14.52
C GLY A 242 0.01 5.62 -14.14
N ILE A 243 -1.15 4.96 -14.34
CA ILE A 243 -1.35 3.54 -14.04
C ILE A 243 -0.41 2.66 -14.89
N ALA A 244 -0.26 2.98 -16.20
CA ALA A 244 0.71 2.31 -17.06
C ALA A 244 2.14 2.43 -16.52
N GLY A 245 2.53 3.65 -16.14
CA GLY A 245 3.85 3.91 -15.54
C GLY A 245 4.05 3.19 -14.21
N PHE A 246 3.00 3.03 -13.40
CA PHE A 246 3.09 2.27 -12.15
C PHE A 246 3.28 0.77 -12.41
N GLY A 247 2.54 0.19 -13.36
CA GLY A 247 2.75 -1.19 -13.80
C GLY A 247 4.20 -1.40 -14.23
N GLU A 248 4.78 -0.50 -15.03
CA GLU A 248 6.18 -0.58 -15.43
C GLU A 248 7.15 -0.49 -14.25
N ALA A 249 6.91 0.41 -13.29
CA ALA A 249 7.75 0.51 -12.10
C ALA A 249 7.75 -0.79 -11.28
N VAL A 250 6.60 -1.44 -11.13
CA VAL A 250 6.49 -2.76 -10.47
C VAL A 250 7.24 -3.83 -11.27
N ARG A 251 7.13 -3.82 -12.61
CA ARG A 251 7.87 -4.75 -13.46
C ARG A 251 9.39 -4.60 -13.32
N GLU A 252 9.91 -3.36 -13.35
CA GLU A 252 11.34 -3.11 -13.18
C GLU A 252 11.88 -3.63 -11.85
N VAL A 253 11.15 -3.38 -10.75
CA VAL A 253 11.52 -3.87 -9.43
C VAL A 253 11.51 -5.40 -9.36
N SER A 254 10.50 -6.04 -9.95
CA SER A 254 10.38 -7.50 -10.00
C SER A 254 11.50 -8.14 -10.81
N GLU A 255 11.92 -7.51 -11.93
CA GLU A 255 13.04 -7.98 -12.77
C GLU A 255 14.40 -7.88 -12.08
N ILE A 256 14.66 -6.80 -11.32
CA ILE A 256 15.88 -6.65 -10.53
C ILE A 256 15.95 -7.73 -9.44
N GLY A 257 14.83 -8.07 -8.87
CA GLY A 257 14.70 -9.04 -7.78
C GLY A 257 15.05 -8.46 -6.40
N ARG A 258 14.21 -8.79 -5.42
CA ARG A 258 14.29 -8.24 -4.06
C ARG A 258 15.60 -8.59 -3.35
N ASP A 259 16.09 -9.81 -3.52
CA ASP A 259 17.35 -10.26 -2.91
C ASP A 259 18.55 -9.45 -3.44
N ALA A 260 18.55 -9.10 -4.74
CA ALA A 260 19.59 -8.28 -5.33
C ALA A 260 19.54 -6.85 -4.79
N LEU A 261 18.35 -6.28 -4.62
CA LEU A 261 18.17 -4.95 -4.03
C LEU A 261 18.60 -4.92 -2.56
N GLN A 262 18.21 -5.90 -1.76
CA GLN A 262 18.63 -6.00 -0.36
C GLN A 262 20.14 -6.11 -0.20
N LYS A 263 20.81 -6.94 -1.02
CA LYS A 263 22.27 -7.03 -1.03
C LYS A 263 22.93 -5.70 -1.41
N LYS A 264 22.37 -4.99 -2.38
CA LYS A 264 22.83 -3.67 -2.79
C LYS A 264 22.71 -2.64 -1.66
N TYR A 265 21.59 -2.62 -0.97
CA TYR A 265 21.37 -1.70 0.16
C TYR A 265 22.30 -2.02 1.33
N ALA A 266 22.45 -3.29 1.71
CA ALA A 266 23.39 -3.71 2.74
C ALA A 266 24.84 -3.29 2.40
N HIS A 267 25.25 -3.46 1.13
CA HIS A 267 26.58 -3.02 0.67
C HIS A 267 26.77 -1.50 0.82
N TYR A 268 25.79 -0.69 0.46
CA TYR A 268 25.88 0.76 0.63
C TYR A 268 25.85 1.19 2.09
N GLN A 269 25.05 0.54 2.93
CA GLN A 269 25.05 0.76 4.36
C GLN A 269 26.41 0.50 4.98
N ASP A 270 27.08 -0.59 4.62
CA ASP A 270 28.42 -0.93 5.06
C ASP A 270 29.48 0.14 4.67
N ILE A 271 29.30 0.78 3.51
CA ILE A 271 30.21 1.86 3.07
C ILE A 271 29.97 3.13 3.88
N ILE A 272 28.71 3.48 4.16
CA ILE A 272 28.34 4.74 4.84
C ILE A 272 28.65 4.68 6.33
N LEU A 273 28.53 3.51 6.97
CA LEU A 273 28.76 3.34 8.42
C LEU A 273 30.24 3.11 8.79
N LYS A 274 31.13 2.92 7.83
CA LYS A 274 32.59 2.86 8.00
C LYS A 274 33.26 4.21 7.88
#